data_520d0bc25ea2e0059baea6e7bec829c7
#
_entry.id   520d0bc25ea2e0059baea6e7bec829c7
#
_cell.length_a   1.000
_cell.length_b   1.000
_cell.length_c   1.000
_cell.angle_alpha   90.00
_cell.angle_beta   90.00
_cell.angle_gamma   90.00
#
_symmetry.space_group_name_H-M   'P 1'
#
loop_
_entity.id
_entity.type
_entity.pdbx_description
1 polymer ?
#
loop_
_entity_poly.entity_id
_entity_poly.type
_entity_poly.pdbx_seq_one_letter_code
_entity_poly.pdbx_strand_id
1 'polypeptide(L)'
;MKKIQTLTAALLASVFLASPALSSELRIGLNDDADVLDPAQSRTFVGRIVYTAMCDKLVDISQDMKIVPQLATEWAWSEGGKVLTMKIRDGVKFHDGETLDAAAVVATIERNMTLPESRRKSELSSVEKVEATGPLEVKFTLKTPDVTLLAQLSDRAGMIVAPKAAKELGANFGSKPVCAGPFKFVERIQQDRIVLEKFADYWDKDKILVDKVVYLPIPDTTVKLANLRAGDLDIAERISASDAESVKNDPKLNYADVIGPGYMAMYVNINNGARADNPLGKDKRLRQAFSYAIDREAIGQIVFEGTSKAGNQAYPPTSPWFNQNLPVPPRDIDKAKQLMKEAGYETLDVELQHANNTTQTQMMQVIQSMVAEAGFNVTLKATEFATLLSEQTAGNYQLSRSDWSGRIDPDGNL
;
A
#
# COMPACT_ATOMS: atom_id res chain seq x y z
N MET A 1 -10.61 17.41 -91.33
CA MET A 1 -9.97 18.02 -90.17
C MET A 1 -10.68 17.48 -88.94
N LYS A 2 -10.10 16.43 -88.25
CA LYS A 2 -10.68 15.81 -87.08
C LYS A 2 -9.99 16.38 -85.85
N LYS A 3 -10.73 16.95 -84.93
CA LYS A 3 -10.23 17.41 -83.62
C LYS A 3 -10.15 16.16 -82.68
N ILE A 4 -8.96 15.91 -82.15
CA ILE A 4 -8.71 14.93 -81.10
C ILE A 4 -8.89 15.69 -79.75
N GLN A 5 -9.85 15.27 -78.93
CA GLN A 5 -10.00 15.73 -77.57
C GLN A 5 -9.25 14.77 -76.67
N THR A 6 -8.22 15.27 -75.99
CA THR A 6 -7.46 14.54 -74.99
C THR A 6 -8.17 14.70 -73.63
N LEU A 7 -8.66 13.57 -73.07
CA LEU A 7 -9.20 13.52 -71.71
C LEU A 7 -8.04 13.26 -70.76
N THR A 8 -7.73 14.22 -69.89
CA THR A 8 -6.76 14.07 -68.80
C THR A 8 -7.51 13.62 -67.55
N ALA A 9 -7.34 12.35 -67.18
CA ALA A 9 -7.88 11.84 -65.91
C ALA A 9 -6.94 12.20 -64.77
N ALA A 10 -7.38 13.05 -63.87
CA ALA A 10 -6.67 13.38 -62.62
C ALA A 10 -6.97 12.31 -61.57
N LEU A 11 -5.98 11.51 -61.23
CA LEU A 11 -6.03 10.56 -60.11
C LEU A 11 -5.79 11.33 -58.80
N LEU A 12 -6.85 11.57 -58.04
CA LEU A 12 -6.76 12.07 -56.68
C LEU A 12 -6.34 10.91 -55.75
N ALA A 13 -5.06 10.80 -55.41
CA ALA A 13 -4.55 9.97 -54.39
C ALA A 13 -4.94 10.51 -53.00
N SER A 14 -5.96 9.94 -52.37
CA SER A 14 -6.33 10.20 -50.96
C SER A 14 -5.26 9.62 -50.03
N VAL A 15 -4.33 10.44 -49.60
CA VAL A 15 -3.39 10.11 -48.54
C VAL A 15 -4.18 10.14 -47.23
N PHE A 16 -4.58 8.98 -46.73
CA PHE A 16 -5.03 8.81 -45.33
C PHE A 16 -3.83 9.11 -44.44
N LEU A 17 -3.74 10.31 -43.89
CA LEU A 17 -2.90 10.65 -42.76
C LEU A 17 -3.47 9.88 -41.56
N ALA A 18 -2.93 8.68 -41.28
CA ALA A 18 -3.12 8.05 -40.00
C ALA A 18 -2.51 9.00 -38.96
N SER A 19 -3.34 9.75 -38.26
CA SER A 19 -2.90 10.47 -37.06
C SER A 19 -2.32 9.44 -36.11
N PRO A 20 -1.10 9.60 -35.61
CA PRO A 20 -0.60 8.73 -34.55
C PRO A 20 -1.61 8.79 -33.41
N ALA A 21 -2.18 7.66 -33.04
CA ALA A 21 -2.97 7.56 -31.82
C ALA A 21 -2.05 7.98 -30.68
N LEU A 22 -2.32 9.14 -30.09
CA LEU A 22 -1.62 9.57 -28.88
C LEU A 22 -1.93 8.53 -27.81
N SER A 23 -0.90 7.80 -27.39
CA SER A 23 -1.00 6.85 -26.28
C SER A 23 -1.52 7.60 -25.05
N SER A 24 -2.62 7.13 -24.49
CA SER A 24 -3.20 7.73 -23.29
C SER A 24 -2.36 7.34 -22.07
N GLU A 25 -1.73 8.33 -21.47
CA GLU A 25 -0.86 8.16 -20.31
C GLU A 25 -1.55 8.70 -19.05
N LEU A 26 -1.51 7.95 -17.95
CA LEU A 26 -1.98 8.35 -16.63
C LEU A 26 -0.78 8.54 -15.69
N ARG A 27 -0.56 9.76 -15.20
CA ARG A 27 0.54 10.15 -14.30
C ARG A 27 0.03 10.33 -12.89
N ILE A 28 0.56 9.54 -11.96
CA ILE A 28 0.11 9.48 -10.57
C ILE A 28 1.25 9.90 -9.64
N GLY A 29 1.08 11.03 -8.97
CA GLY A 29 1.99 11.49 -7.92
C GLY A 29 1.76 10.72 -6.62
N LEU A 30 2.75 9.94 -6.20
CA LEU A 30 2.74 9.16 -4.95
C LEU A 30 3.41 9.94 -3.81
N ASN A 31 3.03 9.63 -2.58
CA ASN A 31 3.61 10.28 -1.40
C ASN A 31 5.02 9.76 -1.03
N ASP A 32 5.33 8.52 -1.39
CA ASP A 32 6.61 7.85 -1.14
C ASP A 32 6.96 6.94 -2.33
N ASP A 33 8.20 6.45 -2.44
CA ASP A 33 8.54 5.40 -3.40
C ASP A 33 8.16 4.01 -2.85
N ALA A 34 7.87 3.07 -3.75
CA ALA A 34 7.65 1.68 -3.38
C ALA A 34 8.94 1.06 -2.82
N ASP A 35 8.84 0.20 -1.81
CA ASP A 35 9.99 -0.50 -1.23
C ASP A 35 10.60 -1.50 -2.24
N VAL A 36 9.86 -2.50 -2.64
CA VAL A 36 10.28 -3.50 -3.63
C VAL A 36 9.09 -3.89 -4.49
N LEU A 37 9.29 -4.14 -5.79
CA LEU A 37 8.20 -4.53 -6.69
C LEU A 37 7.97 -6.06 -6.69
N ASP A 38 7.83 -6.63 -5.50
CA ASP A 38 7.52 -8.05 -5.29
C ASP A 38 6.41 -8.18 -4.22
N PRO A 39 5.21 -8.67 -4.56
CA PRO A 39 4.12 -8.83 -3.59
C PRO A 39 4.48 -9.70 -2.38
N ALA A 40 5.39 -10.68 -2.56
CA ALA A 40 5.85 -11.53 -1.46
C ALA A 40 6.66 -10.76 -0.43
N GLN A 41 7.47 -9.78 -0.85
CA GLN A 41 8.44 -9.10 -0.01
C GLN A 41 7.98 -7.72 0.46
N SER A 42 7.17 -7.01 -0.36
CA SER A 42 6.72 -5.66 -0.04
C SER A 42 5.80 -5.61 1.18
N ARG A 43 5.89 -4.50 1.92
CA ARG A 43 5.02 -4.19 3.07
C ARG A 43 4.42 -2.78 3.01
N THR A 44 4.68 -2.01 1.95
CA THR A 44 4.20 -0.63 1.84
C THR A 44 2.81 -0.52 1.23
N PHE A 45 2.07 0.52 1.61
CA PHE A 45 0.81 0.87 0.95
C PHE A 45 1.05 1.35 -0.48
N VAL A 46 2.11 2.12 -0.69
CA VAL A 46 2.52 2.60 -2.02
C VAL A 46 2.81 1.42 -2.96
N GLY A 47 3.54 0.40 -2.47
CA GLY A 47 3.73 -0.84 -3.22
C GLY A 47 2.40 -1.47 -3.63
N ARG A 48 1.40 -1.51 -2.71
CA ARG A 48 0.06 -2.04 -3.01
C ARG A 48 -0.63 -1.27 -4.14
N ILE A 49 -0.53 0.07 -4.17
CA ILE A 49 -1.08 0.89 -5.27
C ILE A 49 -0.50 0.43 -6.62
N VAL A 50 0.81 0.25 -6.69
CA VAL A 50 1.49 -0.18 -7.92
C VAL A 50 1.12 -1.62 -8.29
N TYR A 51 1.10 -2.55 -7.30
CA TYR A 51 0.78 -3.95 -7.59
C TYR A 51 -0.64 -4.15 -8.07
N THR A 52 -1.61 -3.40 -7.56
CA THR A 52 -3.00 -3.49 -8.00
C THR A 52 -3.14 -3.25 -9.51
N ALA A 53 -2.23 -2.46 -10.11
CA ALA A 53 -2.19 -2.27 -11.55
C ALA A 53 -1.46 -3.41 -12.30
N MET A 54 -0.54 -4.13 -11.62
CA MET A 54 0.28 -5.16 -12.28
C MET A 54 -0.18 -6.58 -12.02
N CYS A 55 -0.68 -6.88 -10.82
CA CYS A 55 -0.86 -8.24 -10.34
C CYS A 55 -2.29 -8.46 -9.87
N ASP A 56 -3.06 -9.23 -10.62
CA ASP A 56 -4.35 -9.72 -10.17
C ASP A 56 -4.22 -10.68 -8.99
N LYS A 57 -5.23 -10.70 -8.16
CA LYS A 57 -5.35 -11.51 -6.94
C LYS A 57 -6.31 -12.68 -7.15
N LEU A 58 -6.27 -13.67 -6.28
CA LEU A 58 -7.27 -14.74 -6.30
C LEU A 58 -8.67 -14.17 -6.10
N VAL A 59 -8.86 -13.33 -5.10
CA VAL A 59 -10.10 -12.60 -4.87
C VAL A 59 -9.80 -11.12 -4.67
N ASP A 60 -10.78 -10.25 -4.90
CA ASP A 60 -10.65 -8.80 -4.71
C ASP A 60 -11.62 -8.28 -3.65
N ILE A 61 -11.57 -6.98 -3.41
CA ILE A 61 -12.44 -6.25 -2.48
C ILE A 61 -13.23 -5.23 -3.29
N SER A 62 -14.56 -5.27 -3.16
CA SER A 62 -15.43 -4.26 -3.75
C SER A 62 -15.40 -2.93 -2.96
N GLN A 63 -16.00 -1.88 -3.51
CA GLN A 63 -16.08 -0.56 -2.86
C GLN A 63 -16.83 -0.60 -1.50
N ASP A 64 -17.73 -1.55 -1.32
CA ASP A 64 -18.46 -1.78 -0.06
C ASP A 64 -17.76 -2.82 0.84
N MET A 65 -16.46 -3.03 0.64
CA MET A 65 -15.57 -3.87 1.46
C MET A 65 -15.98 -5.35 1.52
N LYS A 66 -16.58 -5.88 0.44
CA LYS A 66 -16.89 -7.31 0.31
C LYS A 66 -15.88 -8.01 -0.56
N ILE A 67 -15.61 -9.28 -0.25
CA ILE A 67 -14.79 -10.14 -1.09
C ILE A 67 -15.55 -10.48 -2.37
N VAL A 68 -14.91 -10.26 -3.51
CA VAL A 68 -15.46 -10.51 -4.85
C VAL A 68 -14.50 -11.35 -5.69
N PRO A 69 -15.00 -12.08 -6.71
CA PRO A 69 -14.16 -12.84 -7.63
C PRO A 69 -13.17 -11.96 -8.41
N GLN A 70 -11.94 -12.50 -8.63
CA GLN A 70 -10.99 -11.95 -9.60
C GLN A 70 -10.36 -13.10 -10.42
N LEU A 71 -9.18 -13.63 -10.07
CA LEU A 71 -8.62 -14.82 -10.71
C LEU A 71 -9.35 -16.10 -10.31
N ALA A 72 -9.79 -16.18 -9.05
CA ALA A 72 -10.75 -17.22 -8.65
C ALA A 72 -12.18 -16.73 -8.96
N THR A 73 -12.91 -17.54 -9.72
CA THR A 73 -14.30 -17.22 -10.13
C THR A 73 -15.33 -17.70 -9.13
N GLU A 74 -15.01 -18.79 -8.41
CA GLU A 74 -15.86 -19.42 -7.40
C GLU A 74 -14.96 -20.03 -6.31
N TRP A 75 -15.50 -20.17 -5.11
CA TRP A 75 -14.86 -20.91 -4.02
C TRP A 75 -15.88 -21.52 -3.07
N ALA A 76 -15.45 -22.59 -2.40
CA ALA A 76 -16.26 -23.31 -1.43
C ALA A 76 -15.43 -23.79 -0.25
N TRP A 77 -16.02 -23.70 0.94
CA TRP A 77 -15.48 -24.26 2.16
C TRP A 77 -16.06 -25.64 2.43
N SER A 78 -15.22 -26.58 2.89
CA SER A 78 -15.62 -27.90 3.34
C SER A 78 -14.85 -28.34 4.58
N GLU A 79 -15.11 -29.53 5.08
CA GLU A 79 -14.45 -30.12 6.26
C GLU A 79 -14.45 -29.20 7.50
N GLY A 80 -15.59 -28.54 7.75
CA GLY A 80 -15.71 -27.64 8.91
C GLY A 80 -14.82 -26.40 8.81
N GLY A 81 -14.54 -25.91 7.59
CA GLY A 81 -13.70 -24.73 7.35
C GLY A 81 -12.20 -25.02 7.26
N LYS A 82 -11.80 -26.29 7.17
CA LYS A 82 -10.39 -26.69 6.99
C LYS A 82 -9.97 -26.85 5.55
N VAL A 83 -10.90 -26.90 4.61
CA VAL A 83 -10.59 -27.02 3.18
C VAL A 83 -11.28 -25.88 2.44
N LEU A 84 -10.49 -25.15 1.65
CA LEU A 84 -10.96 -24.15 0.71
C LEU A 84 -10.61 -24.62 -0.70
N THR A 85 -11.65 -24.82 -1.55
CA THR A 85 -11.47 -25.13 -2.96
C THR A 85 -11.83 -23.90 -3.79
N MET A 86 -11.00 -23.55 -4.78
CA MET A 86 -11.18 -22.38 -5.66
C MET A 86 -11.11 -22.80 -7.11
N LYS A 87 -12.03 -22.31 -7.95
CA LYS A 87 -11.95 -22.42 -9.42
C LYS A 87 -11.24 -21.21 -9.98
N ILE A 88 -10.23 -21.47 -10.80
CA ILE A 88 -9.39 -20.45 -11.44
C ILE A 88 -9.97 -20.10 -12.79
N ARG A 89 -9.92 -18.81 -13.15
CA ARG A 89 -10.35 -18.28 -14.45
C ARG A 89 -9.54 -18.89 -15.59
N ASP A 90 -10.22 -19.40 -16.61
CA ASP A 90 -9.61 -19.94 -17.80
C ASP A 90 -9.11 -18.83 -18.75
N GLY A 91 -8.08 -19.14 -19.54
CA GLY A 91 -7.55 -18.26 -20.58
C GLY A 91 -6.74 -17.05 -20.09
N VAL A 92 -6.45 -16.95 -18.81
CA VAL A 92 -5.61 -15.88 -18.26
C VAL A 92 -4.15 -16.10 -18.65
N LYS A 93 -3.47 -15.01 -19.08
CA LYS A 93 -2.04 -15.03 -19.40
C LYS A 93 -1.26 -14.15 -18.43
N PHE A 94 -0.03 -14.56 -18.15
CA PHE A 94 0.98 -13.70 -17.54
C PHE A 94 1.57 -12.73 -18.57
N HIS A 95 2.24 -11.68 -18.11
CA HIS A 95 2.87 -10.64 -18.94
C HIS A 95 3.95 -11.19 -19.88
N ASP A 96 4.52 -12.37 -19.59
CA ASP A 96 5.49 -13.09 -20.44
C ASP A 96 4.84 -14.03 -21.45
N GLY A 97 3.50 -14.12 -21.46
CA GLY A 97 2.70 -14.94 -22.38
C GLY A 97 2.43 -16.36 -21.88
N GLU A 98 2.99 -16.79 -20.74
CA GLU A 98 2.65 -18.09 -20.13
C GLU A 98 1.19 -18.07 -19.64
N THR A 99 0.56 -19.25 -19.64
CA THR A 99 -0.83 -19.40 -19.15
C THR A 99 -0.85 -19.48 -17.64
N LEU A 100 -1.77 -18.75 -16.99
CA LEU A 100 -2.06 -18.88 -15.58
C LEU A 100 -3.02 -20.05 -15.36
N ASP A 101 -2.58 -21.05 -14.62
CA ASP A 101 -3.33 -22.25 -14.25
C ASP A 101 -3.26 -22.53 -12.74
N ALA A 102 -3.85 -23.63 -12.31
CA ALA A 102 -3.80 -24.04 -10.91
C ALA A 102 -2.38 -24.28 -10.39
N ALA A 103 -1.47 -24.78 -11.23
CA ALA A 103 -0.07 -25.01 -10.84
C ALA A 103 0.67 -23.70 -10.60
N ALA A 104 0.38 -22.64 -11.36
CA ALA A 104 0.94 -21.31 -11.14
C ALA A 104 0.48 -20.70 -9.82
N VAL A 105 -0.79 -20.90 -9.43
CA VAL A 105 -1.31 -20.50 -8.13
C VAL A 105 -0.56 -21.24 -7.01
N VAL A 106 -0.46 -22.57 -7.11
CA VAL A 106 0.29 -23.37 -6.11
C VAL A 106 1.72 -22.86 -5.96
N ALA A 107 2.45 -22.69 -7.06
CA ALA A 107 3.82 -22.21 -7.04
C ALA A 107 3.97 -20.83 -6.37
N THR A 108 3.01 -19.92 -6.59
CA THR A 108 3.02 -18.60 -5.96
C THR A 108 2.78 -18.69 -4.44
N ILE A 109 1.78 -19.45 -4.01
CA ILE A 109 1.45 -19.60 -2.59
C ILE A 109 2.61 -20.29 -1.85
N GLU A 110 3.17 -21.35 -2.40
CA GLU A 110 4.35 -22.02 -1.84
C GLU A 110 5.55 -21.07 -1.73
N ARG A 111 5.79 -20.24 -2.77
CA ARG A 111 6.82 -19.20 -2.71
C ARG A 111 6.56 -18.23 -1.58
N ASN A 112 5.33 -17.76 -1.41
CA ASN A 112 4.95 -16.85 -0.34
C ASN A 112 5.19 -17.47 1.05
N MET A 113 5.02 -18.79 1.21
CA MET A 113 5.25 -19.51 2.47
C MET A 113 6.73 -19.81 2.71
N THR A 114 7.55 -20.00 1.67
CA THR A 114 8.91 -20.57 1.81
C THR A 114 10.05 -19.59 1.53
N LEU A 115 9.85 -18.56 0.68
CA LEU A 115 10.88 -17.56 0.38
C LEU A 115 11.38 -16.91 1.70
N PRO A 116 12.69 -16.92 2.01
CA PRO A 116 13.22 -16.34 3.26
C PRO A 116 12.77 -14.90 3.50
N GLU A 117 12.80 -14.07 2.47
CA GLU A 117 12.46 -12.65 2.49
C GLU A 117 10.95 -12.39 2.48
N SER A 118 10.11 -13.43 2.33
CA SER A 118 8.65 -13.28 2.28
C SER A 118 8.08 -12.67 3.56
N ARG A 119 7.25 -11.67 3.40
CA ARG A 119 6.42 -11.03 4.43
C ARG A 119 5.01 -11.63 4.52
N ARG A 120 4.72 -12.65 3.69
CA ARG A 120 3.40 -13.29 3.59
C ARG A 120 3.27 -14.53 4.51
N LYS A 121 4.36 -14.96 5.15
CA LYS A 121 4.38 -16.18 5.97
C LYS A 121 3.36 -16.17 7.11
N SER A 122 3.20 -15.04 7.79
CA SER A 122 2.19 -14.91 8.87
C SER A 122 0.77 -14.95 8.32
N GLU A 123 0.53 -14.28 7.19
CA GLU A 123 -0.78 -14.24 6.52
C GLU A 123 -1.24 -15.62 6.02
N LEU A 124 -0.31 -16.51 5.70
CA LEU A 124 -0.56 -17.88 5.24
C LEU A 124 -0.24 -18.95 6.29
N SER A 125 -0.08 -18.57 7.55
CA SER A 125 0.37 -19.49 8.63
C SER A 125 -0.60 -20.64 8.92
N SER A 126 -1.89 -20.44 8.65
CA SER A 126 -2.92 -21.46 8.76
C SER A 126 -2.86 -22.51 7.64
N VAL A 127 -2.27 -22.18 6.47
CA VAL A 127 -2.16 -23.11 5.35
C VAL A 127 -1.17 -24.22 5.67
N GLU A 128 -1.63 -25.45 5.61
CA GLU A 128 -0.82 -26.65 5.70
C GLU A 128 -0.30 -27.07 4.34
N LYS A 129 -1.19 -27.08 3.33
CA LYS A 129 -0.91 -27.53 1.98
C LYS A 129 -1.76 -26.77 0.96
N VAL A 130 -1.18 -26.52 -0.21
CA VAL A 130 -1.91 -26.05 -1.39
C VAL A 130 -1.64 -27.03 -2.55
N GLU A 131 -2.69 -27.41 -3.31
CA GLU A 131 -2.62 -28.44 -4.36
C GLU A 131 -3.46 -28.03 -5.58
N ALA A 132 -2.97 -28.33 -6.77
CA ALA A 132 -3.78 -28.35 -7.99
C ALA A 132 -4.55 -29.68 -8.03
N THR A 133 -5.88 -29.65 -7.95
CA THR A 133 -6.75 -30.83 -8.03
C THR A 133 -7.30 -31.00 -9.47
N GLY A 134 -7.06 -30.03 -10.33
CA GLY A 134 -7.35 -30.03 -11.74
C GLY A 134 -6.58 -28.91 -12.44
N PRO A 135 -6.70 -28.75 -13.75
CA PRO A 135 -6.00 -27.67 -14.47
C PRO A 135 -6.36 -26.26 -14.00
N LEU A 136 -7.60 -26.07 -13.54
CA LEU A 136 -8.15 -24.79 -13.09
C LEU A 136 -8.81 -24.90 -11.71
N GLU A 137 -8.37 -25.85 -10.88
CA GLU A 137 -8.89 -26.02 -9.53
C GLU A 137 -7.75 -26.14 -8.52
N VAL A 138 -7.81 -25.30 -7.48
CA VAL A 138 -6.84 -25.27 -6.40
C VAL A 138 -7.52 -25.57 -5.08
N LYS A 139 -6.90 -26.43 -4.28
CA LYS A 139 -7.35 -26.80 -2.95
C LYS A 139 -6.32 -26.34 -1.91
N PHE A 140 -6.78 -25.58 -0.91
CA PHE A 140 -6.04 -25.25 0.29
C PHE A 140 -6.51 -26.15 1.43
N THR A 141 -5.58 -26.85 2.06
CA THR A 141 -5.82 -27.59 3.31
C THR A 141 -5.23 -26.79 4.46
N LEU A 142 -6.00 -26.57 5.51
CA LEU A 142 -5.61 -25.74 6.65
C LEU A 142 -5.34 -26.60 7.88
N LYS A 143 -4.36 -26.21 8.70
CA LYS A 143 -4.03 -26.84 10.01
C LYS A 143 -5.23 -26.75 10.96
N THR A 144 -5.91 -25.61 10.97
CA THR A 144 -7.11 -25.31 11.75
C THR A 144 -8.07 -24.50 10.88
N PRO A 145 -9.39 -24.50 11.15
CA PRO A 145 -10.32 -23.62 10.44
C PRO A 145 -9.87 -22.17 10.54
N ASP A 146 -9.84 -21.47 9.40
CA ASP A 146 -9.42 -20.08 9.31
C ASP A 146 -10.32 -19.32 8.33
N VAL A 147 -11.27 -18.57 8.88
CA VAL A 147 -12.21 -17.75 8.09
C VAL A 147 -11.54 -16.51 7.50
N THR A 148 -10.34 -16.15 7.98
CA THR A 148 -9.62 -14.93 7.57
C THR A 148 -8.83 -15.12 6.27
N LEU A 149 -8.58 -16.37 5.87
CA LEU A 149 -7.74 -16.67 4.69
C LEU A 149 -8.21 -15.97 3.42
N LEU A 150 -9.52 -15.89 3.16
CA LEU A 150 -10.04 -15.17 1.99
C LEU A 150 -9.68 -13.68 2.03
N ALA A 151 -9.71 -13.06 3.20
CA ALA A 151 -9.29 -11.67 3.38
C ALA A 151 -7.79 -11.50 3.10
N GLN A 152 -6.96 -12.45 3.52
CA GLN A 152 -5.53 -12.44 3.20
C GLN A 152 -5.28 -12.61 1.70
N LEU A 153 -6.06 -13.49 1.03
CA LEU A 153 -5.97 -13.72 -0.42
C LEU A 153 -6.54 -12.57 -1.28
N SER A 154 -7.22 -11.60 -0.68
CA SER A 154 -7.65 -10.36 -1.34
C SER A 154 -6.60 -9.26 -1.36
N ASP A 155 -5.43 -9.49 -0.78
CA ASP A 155 -4.29 -8.58 -0.77
C ASP A 155 -3.06 -9.29 -1.39
N ARG A 156 -1.86 -8.83 -1.08
CA ARG A 156 -0.58 -9.29 -1.66
C ARG A 156 -0.34 -10.79 -1.53
N ALA A 157 -0.88 -11.45 -0.49
CA ALA A 157 -0.77 -12.90 -0.35
C ALA A 157 -1.47 -13.68 -1.47
N GLY A 158 -2.53 -13.10 -2.06
CA GLY A 158 -3.27 -13.68 -3.17
C GLY A 158 -2.88 -13.15 -4.55
N MET A 159 -1.91 -12.25 -4.68
CA MET A 159 -1.40 -11.78 -5.97
C MET A 159 -0.56 -12.87 -6.63
N ILE A 160 -0.95 -13.28 -7.84
CA ILE A 160 -0.31 -14.41 -8.53
C ILE A 160 0.78 -13.89 -9.47
N VAL A 161 1.98 -14.44 -9.33
CA VAL A 161 3.17 -14.10 -10.12
C VAL A 161 3.55 -15.24 -11.06
N ALA A 162 4.21 -14.91 -12.19
CA ALA A 162 4.66 -15.90 -13.15
C ALA A 162 5.72 -16.84 -12.54
N PRO A 163 5.46 -18.18 -12.49
CA PRO A 163 6.33 -19.13 -11.80
C PRO A 163 7.74 -19.18 -12.37
N LYS A 164 7.88 -19.07 -13.69
CA LYS A 164 9.18 -19.07 -14.38
C LYS A 164 10.03 -17.87 -13.97
N ALA A 165 9.48 -16.66 -14.10
CA ALA A 165 10.17 -15.44 -13.69
C ALA A 165 10.50 -15.45 -12.20
N ALA A 166 9.58 -15.92 -11.34
CA ALA A 166 9.80 -16.04 -9.90
C ALA A 166 10.91 -17.02 -9.55
N LYS A 167 11.02 -18.14 -10.26
CA LYS A 167 12.08 -19.14 -10.10
C LYS A 167 13.43 -18.62 -10.57
N GLU A 168 13.48 -17.96 -11.73
CA GLU A 168 14.71 -17.44 -12.33
C GLU A 168 15.30 -16.29 -11.50
N LEU A 169 14.47 -15.38 -11.00
CA LEU A 169 14.91 -14.17 -10.30
C LEU A 169 14.99 -14.35 -8.76
N GLY A 170 14.29 -15.34 -8.20
CA GLY A 170 14.29 -15.60 -6.76
C GLY A 170 13.93 -14.36 -5.92
N ALA A 171 14.82 -13.97 -5.01
CA ALA A 171 14.66 -12.77 -4.19
C ALA A 171 14.73 -11.46 -4.99
N ASN A 172 15.29 -11.49 -6.20
CA ASN A 172 15.39 -10.32 -7.09
C ASN A 172 14.18 -10.15 -8.02
N PHE A 173 13.08 -10.89 -7.80
CA PHE A 173 11.88 -10.83 -8.63
C PHE A 173 11.38 -9.39 -8.83
N GLY A 174 11.45 -8.55 -7.79
CA GLY A 174 11.06 -7.14 -7.82
C GLY A 174 11.85 -6.25 -8.78
N SER A 175 12.96 -6.71 -9.33
CA SER A 175 13.72 -5.96 -10.35
C SER A 175 13.08 -6.03 -11.74
N LYS A 176 12.33 -7.10 -12.01
CA LYS A 176 11.62 -7.32 -13.28
C LYS A 176 10.35 -8.16 -13.02
N PRO A 177 9.36 -7.60 -12.33
CA PRO A 177 8.16 -8.34 -11.95
C PRO A 177 7.33 -8.76 -13.17
N VAL A 178 6.80 -9.99 -13.12
CA VAL A 178 5.92 -10.56 -14.13
C VAL A 178 4.68 -11.11 -13.43
N CYS A 179 3.53 -10.52 -13.72
CA CYS A 179 2.23 -10.85 -13.13
C CYS A 179 1.18 -11.06 -14.22
N ALA A 180 -0.11 -11.05 -13.86
CA ALA A 180 -1.24 -11.28 -14.76
C ALA A 180 -2.30 -10.15 -14.69
N GLY A 181 -1.93 -8.96 -14.27
CA GLY A 181 -2.83 -7.81 -14.16
C GLY A 181 -2.90 -6.97 -15.45
N PRO A 182 -3.66 -5.86 -15.43
CA PRO A 182 -3.94 -5.03 -16.61
C PRO A 182 -2.73 -4.32 -17.20
N PHE A 183 -1.69 -4.07 -16.41
CA PHE A 183 -0.48 -3.39 -16.87
C PHE A 183 0.75 -4.22 -16.57
N LYS A 184 1.70 -4.26 -17.49
CA LYS A 184 2.99 -4.92 -17.34
C LYS A 184 4.11 -3.91 -17.05
N PHE A 185 5.10 -4.36 -16.31
CA PHE A 185 6.26 -3.57 -15.93
C PHE A 185 7.13 -3.21 -17.15
N VAL A 186 7.54 -1.94 -17.21
CA VAL A 186 8.48 -1.43 -18.23
C VAL A 186 9.80 -1.07 -17.59
N GLU A 187 9.78 -0.12 -16.63
CA GLU A 187 10.99 0.32 -15.93
C GLU A 187 10.70 0.84 -14.53
N ARG A 188 11.72 0.86 -13.70
CA ARG A 188 11.76 1.62 -12.45
C ARG A 188 13.09 2.34 -12.33
N ILE A 189 13.04 3.64 -12.09
CA ILE A 189 14.16 4.43 -11.59
C ILE A 189 13.79 4.83 -10.16
N GLN A 190 14.58 4.33 -9.21
CA GLN A 190 14.31 4.54 -7.79
C GLN A 190 14.27 6.04 -7.47
N GLN A 191 13.28 6.48 -6.67
CA GLN A 191 13.02 7.88 -6.29
C GLN A 191 12.63 8.80 -7.47
N ASP A 192 12.46 8.27 -8.67
CA ASP A 192 12.10 9.05 -9.85
C ASP A 192 10.76 8.57 -10.44
N ARG A 193 10.68 7.32 -10.93
CA ARG A 193 9.45 6.81 -11.54
C ARG A 193 9.35 5.29 -11.59
N ILE A 194 8.11 4.82 -11.70
CA ILE A 194 7.76 3.46 -12.10
C ILE A 194 6.85 3.56 -13.32
N VAL A 195 7.19 2.89 -14.40
CA VAL A 195 6.45 2.92 -15.66
C VAL A 195 5.86 1.55 -15.95
N LEU A 196 4.56 1.55 -16.22
CA LEU A 196 3.80 0.38 -16.63
C LEU A 196 3.13 0.66 -17.98
N GLU A 197 3.00 -0.37 -18.82
CA GLU A 197 2.25 -0.29 -20.10
C GLU A 197 1.09 -1.28 -20.11
N LYS A 198 0.02 -0.97 -20.84
CA LYS A 198 -1.18 -1.81 -20.99
C LYS A 198 -0.80 -3.19 -21.48
N PHE A 199 -1.33 -4.22 -20.83
CA PHE A 199 -1.18 -5.62 -21.29
C PHE A 199 -2.31 -5.95 -22.26
N ALA A 200 -1.96 -6.13 -23.54
CA ALA A 200 -2.93 -6.35 -24.61
C ALA A 200 -3.72 -7.67 -24.49
N ASP A 201 -3.11 -8.67 -23.85
CA ASP A 201 -3.73 -9.99 -23.62
C ASP A 201 -4.41 -10.11 -22.24
N TYR A 202 -4.63 -8.98 -21.55
CA TYR A 202 -5.33 -8.98 -20.25
C TYR A 202 -6.77 -9.53 -20.43
N TRP A 203 -7.20 -10.41 -19.52
CA TRP A 203 -8.49 -11.09 -19.63
C TRP A 203 -9.70 -10.13 -19.59
N ASP A 204 -9.58 -8.97 -18.94
CA ASP A 204 -10.62 -7.93 -18.81
C ASP A 204 -10.21 -6.62 -19.51
N LYS A 205 -9.47 -6.72 -20.60
CA LYS A 205 -8.83 -5.61 -21.33
C LYS A 205 -9.77 -4.49 -21.78
N ASP A 206 -11.05 -4.83 -22.01
CA ASP A 206 -12.03 -3.85 -22.50
C ASP A 206 -12.39 -2.79 -21.44
N LYS A 207 -12.11 -3.08 -20.18
CA LYS A 207 -12.25 -2.11 -19.07
C LYS A 207 -11.04 -1.19 -18.90
N ILE A 208 -9.92 -1.47 -19.57
CA ILE A 208 -8.68 -0.71 -19.42
C ILE A 208 -8.63 0.39 -20.49
N LEU A 209 -8.80 1.64 -20.06
CA LEU A 209 -8.99 2.79 -20.93
C LEU A 209 -7.69 3.55 -21.21
N VAL A 210 -6.62 3.34 -20.44
CA VAL A 210 -5.33 4.00 -20.60
C VAL A 210 -4.27 3.02 -21.09
N ASP A 211 -3.29 3.52 -21.85
CA ASP A 211 -2.24 2.69 -22.46
C ASP A 211 -0.99 2.60 -21.60
N LYS A 212 -0.80 3.57 -20.70
CA LYS A 212 0.40 3.69 -19.89
C LYS A 212 0.09 4.30 -18.52
N VAL A 213 0.72 3.81 -17.48
CA VAL A 213 0.68 4.40 -16.14
C VAL A 213 2.09 4.76 -15.69
N VAL A 214 2.26 5.96 -15.20
CA VAL A 214 3.54 6.45 -14.65
C VAL A 214 3.30 6.87 -13.20
N TYR A 215 3.96 6.19 -12.28
CA TYR A 215 3.97 6.56 -10.87
C TYR A 215 5.21 7.40 -10.57
N LEU A 216 5.01 8.56 -9.95
CA LEU A 216 6.03 9.56 -9.64
C LEU A 216 6.07 9.79 -8.11
N PRO A 217 7.10 9.30 -7.41
CA PRO A 217 7.29 9.59 -5.98
C PRO A 217 7.57 11.08 -5.76
N ILE A 218 6.63 11.79 -5.16
CA ILE A 218 6.75 13.23 -4.83
C ILE A 218 6.35 13.42 -3.37
N PRO A 219 7.29 13.30 -2.43
CA PRO A 219 7.02 13.40 -1.00
C PRO A 219 6.55 14.79 -0.54
N ASP A 220 6.94 15.85 -1.25
CA ASP A 220 6.51 17.22 -1.00
C ASP A 220 5.12 17.46 -1.56
N THR A 221 4.15 17.71 -0.68
CA THR A 221 2.73 17.88 -1.07
C THR A 221 2.50 19.18 -1.84
N THR A 222 3.29 20.22 -1.61
CA THR A 222 3.19 21.51 -2.33
C THR A 222 3.64 21.35 -3.78
N VAL A 223 4.79 20.68 -3.99
CA VAL A 223 5.30 20.36 -5.33
C VAL A 223 4.32 19.45 -6.07
N LYS A 224 3.80 18.42 -5.39
CA LYS A 224 2.84 17.48 -5.97
C LYS A 224 1.55 18.17 -6.43
N LEU A 225 0.98 19.06 -5.61
CA LEU A 225 -0.20 19.84 -5.98
C LEU A 225 0.10 20.85 -7.11
N ALA A 226 1.27 21.47 -7.11
CA ALA A 226 1.68 22.37 -8.20
C ALA A 226 1.75 21.61 -9.53
N ASN A 227 2.34 20.41 -9.56
CA ASN A 227 2.40 19.56 -10.75
C ASN A 227 1.01 19.12 -11.22
N LEU A 228 0.09 18.80 -10.28
CA LEU A 228 -1.30 18.49 -10.64
C LEU A 228 -1.99 19.69 -11.31
N ARG A 229 -1.83 20.89 -10.76
CA ARG A 229 -2.40 22.12 -11.33
C ARG A 229 -1.79 22.52 -12.68
N ALA A 230 -0.52 22.22 -12.87
CA ALA A 230 0.17 22.43 -14.15
C ALA A 230 -0.23 21.42 -15.24
N GLY A 231 -0.84 20.29 -14.85
CA GLY A 231 -1.15 19.20 -15.76
C GLY A 231 0.02 18.25 -16.01
N ASP A 232 1.06 18.31 -15.15
CA ASP A 232 2.16 17.35 -15.16
C ASP A 232 1.80 16.04 -14.42
N LEU A 233 0.75 16.06 -13.60
CA LEU A 233 0.08 14.92 -12.99
C LEU A 233 -1.40 14.92 -13.35
N ASP A 234 -1.98 13.72 -13.39
CA ASP A 234 -3.41 13.48 -13.56
C ASP A 234 -4.08 13.12 -12.22
N ILE A 235 -3.33 12.49 -11.31
CA ILE A 235 -3.76 12.15 -9.95
C ILE A 235 -2.65 12.51 -8.96
N ALA A 236 -3.01 13.13 -7.84
CA ALA A 236 -2.13 13.32 -6.69
C ALA A 236 -2.65 12.53 -5.49
N GLU A 237 -1.93 11.49 -5.10
CA GLU A 237 -2.21 10.73 -3.90
C GLU A 237 -1.76 11.52 -2.68
N ARG A 238 -2.65 11.75 -1.72
CA ARG A 238 -2.42 12.51 -0.48
C ARG A 238 -1.88 13.94 -0.70
N ILE A 239 -2.78 14.90 -0.76
CA ILE A 239 -2.44 16.32 -0.65
C ILE A 239 -2.37 16.74 0.82
N SER A 240 -1.82 17.93 1.11
CA SER A 240 -1.91 18.53 2.44
C SER A 240 -3.36 18.83 2.81
N ALA A 241 -3.74 18.66 4.07
CA ALA A 241 -5.07 19.02 4.54
C ALA A 241 -5.35 20.52 4.35
N SER A 242 -4.34 21.38 4.54
CA SER A 242 -4.41 22.84 4.31
C SER A 242 -4.74 23.22 2.86
N ASP A 243 -4.49 22.33 1.91
CA ASP A 243 -4.78 22.57 0.49
C ASP A 243 -6.17 22.05 0.08
N ALA A 244 -6.81 21.23 0.91
CA ALA A 244 -8.07 20.55 0.58
C ALA A 244 -9.17 21.53 0.14
N GLU A 245 -9.35 22.63 0.89
CA GLU A 245 -10.37 23.65 0.56
C GLU A 245 -10.07 24.33 -0.77
N SER A 246 -8.81 24.66 -1.05
CA SER A 246 -8.40 25.27 -2.31
C SER A 246 -8.59 24.32 -3.51
N VAL A 247 -8.43 23.00 -3.31
CA VAL A 247 -8.66 21.98 -4.33
C VAL A 247 -10.14 21.78 -4.58
N LYS A 248 -10.98 21.73 -3.52
CA LYS A 248 -12.44 21.62 -3.63
C LYS A 248 -13.07 22.78 -4.42
N ASN A 249 -12.48 23.97 -4.29
CA ASN A 249 -12.96 25.18 -4.96
C ASN A 249 -12.34 25.39 -6.36
N ASP A 250 -11.40 24.55 -6.80
CA ASP A 250 -10.80 24.63 -8.13
C ASP A 250 -11.68 23.89 -9.16
N PRO A 251 -12.31 24.58 -10.14
CA PRO A 251 -13.21 23.94 -11.10
C PRO A 251 -12.53 22.95 -12.05
N LYS A 252 -11.19 22.92 -12.07
CA LYS A 252 -10.41 21.99 -12.89
C LYS A 252 -10.02 20.72 -12.16
N LEU A 253 -10.22 20.65 -10.85
CA LEU A 253 -9.80 19.53 -10.02
C LEU A 253 -11.00 18.81 -9.40
N ASN A 254 -10.85 17.53 -9.17
CA ASN A 254 -11.78 16.74 -8.37
C ASN A 254 -11.11 16.35 -7.05
N TYR A 255 -11.81 16.52 -5.96
CA TYR A 255 -11.37 16.08 -4.62
C TYR A 255 -12.14 14.86 -4.17
N ALA A 256 -11.42 13.86 -3.70
CA ALA A 256 -12.02 12.67 -3.08
C ALA A 256 -11.28 12.34 -1.79
N ASP A 257 -12.01 12.05 -0.72
CA ASP A 257 -11.49 11.56 0.55
C ASP A 257 -12.34 10.43 1.11
N VAL A 258 -11.71 9.60 1.95
CA VAL A 258 -12.37 8.47 2.60
C VAL A 258 -11.70 8.15 3.92
N ILE A 259 -12.49 7.77 4.93
CA ILE A 259 -11.96 7.17 6.15
C ILE A 259 -11.63 5.71 5.85
N GLY A 260 -10.33 5.42 5.74
CA GLY A 260 -9.83 4.08 5.48
C GLY A 260 -9.83 3.19 6.74
N PRO A 261 -9.57 1.87 6.57
CA PRO A 261 -9.50 0.91 7.67
C PRO A 261 -8.19 0.98 8.48
N GLY A 262 -7.26 1.84 8.09
CA GLY A 262 -5.95 1.97 8.70
C GLY A 262 -5.87 2.94 9.86
N TYR A 263 -4.69 3.02 10.46
CA TYR A 263 -4.40 3.95 11.56
C TYR A 263 -2.95 4.46 11.51
N MET A 264 -2.71 5.61 12.12
CA MET A 264 -1.39 6.19 12.32
C MET A 264 -0.91 5.90 13.74
N ALA A 265 0.32 5.39 13.87
CA ALA A 265 0.88 5.01 15.17
C ALA A 265 2.35 5.35 15.32
N MET A 266 2.80 5.39 16.59
CA MET A 266 4.20 5.39 16.95
C MET A 266 4.56 4.06 17.61
N TYR A 267 5.71 3.52 17.27
CA TYR A 267 6.23 2.26 17.74
C TYR A 267 7.44 2.47 18.62
N VAL A 268 7.35 2.03 19.87
CA VAL A 268 8.50 1.99 20.78
C VAL A 268 9.22 0.67 20.60
N ASN A 269 10.53 0.71 20.41
CA ASN A 269 11.35 -0.48 20.36
C ASN A 269 11.55 -1.05 21.77
N ILE A 270 10.90 -2.18 22.06
CA ILE A 270 10.96 -2.83 23.37
C ILE A 270 11.78 -4.12 23.37
N ASN A 271 12.03 -4.72 22.18
CA ASN A 271 12.70 -6.03 22.11
C ASN A 271 13.34 -6.33 20.73
N ASN A 272 13.61 -5.35 19.91
CA ASN A 272 14.22 -5.56 18.58
C ASN A 272 15.62 -4.96 18.52
N GLY A 273 16.66 -5.80 18.68
CA GLY A 273 18.05 -5.39 18.59
C GLY A 273 18.55 -4.48 19.73
N ALA A 274 19.75 -3.96 19.56
CA ALA A 274 20.46 -3.22 20.62
C ALA A 274 19.76 -1.90 21.01
N ARG A 275 19.04 -1.24 20.09
CA ARG A 275 18.34 0.02 20.35
C ARG A 275 17.06 -0.14 21.18
N ALA A 276 16.61 -1.36 21.44
CA ALA A 276 15.57 -1.66 22.44
C ALA A 276 16.07 -1.41 23.88
N ASP A 277 17.39 -1.41 24.10
CA ASP A 277 18.02 -1.04 25.37
C ASP A 277 18.01 0.49 25.57
N ASN A 278 16.82 1.01 25.82
CA ASN A 278 16.57 2.43 26.06
C ASN A 278 15.48 2.60 27.14
N PRO A 279 15.39 3.75 27.82
CA PRO A 279 14.42 3.97 28.88
C PRO A 279 12.96 3.72 28.48
N LEU A 280 12.52 4.19 27.30
CA LEU A 280 11.16 3.94 26.78
C LEU A 280 10.91 2.44 26.54
N GLY A 281 11.90 1.72 26.03
CA GLY A 281 11.81 0.27 25.82
C GLY A 281 11.65 -0.51 27.13
N LYS A 282 12.36 -0.08 28.17
CA LYS A 282 12.43 -0.76 29.48
C LYS A 282 11.28 -0.41 30.43
N ASP A 283 10.84 0.85 30.47
CA ASP A 283 9.89 1.31 31.47
C ASP A 283 8.53 1.68 30.87
N LYS A 284 7.50 0.91 31.27
CA LYS A 284 6.11 1.13 30.88
C LYS A 284 5.61 2.53 31.29
N ARG A 285 6.06 3.06 32.44
CA ARG A 285 5.63 4.38 32.94
C ARG A 285 6.04 5.49 31.98
N LEU A 286 7.25 5.40 31.40
CA LEU A 286 7.74 6.36 30.41
C LEU A 286 6.92 6.30 29.12
N ARG A 287 6.54 5.10 28.67
CA ARG A 287 5.64 4.96 27.50
C ARG A 287 4.26 5.56 27.75
N GLN A 288 3.73 5.36 28.96
CA GLN A 288 2.46 5.96 29.39
C GLN A 288 2.57 7.49 29.50
N ALA A 289 3.67 8.01 30.09
CA ALA A 289 3.93 9.44 30.17
C ALA A 289 3.96 10.09 28.79
N PHE A 290 4.69 9.49 27.85
CA PHE A 290 4.74 9.94 26.46
C PHE A 290 3.34 9.98 25.82
N SER A 291 2.53 8.94 26.04
CA SER A 291 1.16 8.85 25.53
C SER A 291 0.21 9.90 26.14
N TYR A 292 0.30 10.17 27.45
CA TYR A 292 -0.51 11.21 28.13
C TYR A 292 -0.12 12.63 27.72
N ALA A 293 1.13 12.84 27.31
CA ALA A 293 1.60 14.16 26.87
C ALA A 293 1.04 14.56 25.48
N ILE A 294 0.49 13.62 24.70
CA ILE A 294 0.00 13.85 23.34
C ILE A 294 -1.49 14.19 23.32
N ASP A 295 -1.83 15.32 22.71
CA ASP A 295 -3.20 15.70 22.37
C ASP A 295 -3.53 15.25 20.95
N ARG A 296 -4.27 14.15 20.83
CA ARG A 296 -4.62 13.54 19.54
C ARG A 296 -5.65 14.36 18.77
N GLU A 297 -6.57 15.03 19.47
CA GLU A 297 -7.57 15.90 18.84
C GLU A 297 -6.88 17.15 18.26
N ALA A 298 -5.97 17.77 19.03
CA ALA A 298 -5.22 18.92 18.56
C ALA A 298 -4.35 18.58 17.33
N ILE A 299 -3.74 17.38 17.29
CA ILE A 299 -3.03 16.91 16.08
C ILE A 299 -4.00 16.83 14.89
N GLY A 300 -5.19 16.27 15.09
CA GLY A 300 -6.23 16.21 14.09
C GLY A 300 -6.61 17.57 13.52
N GLN A 301 -6.66 18.60 14.37
CA GLN A 301 -6.96 19.98 13.96
C GLN A 301 -5.76 20.66 13.28
N ILE A 302 -4.57 20.58 13.87
CA ILE A 302 -3.40 21.35 13.42
C ILE A 302 -2.81 20.78 12.13
N VAL A 303 -2.73 19.43 12.01
CA VAL A 303 -2.06 18.79 10.89
C VAL A 303 -3.04 18.38 9.80
N PHE A 304 -4.27 18.01 10.19
CA PHE A 304 -5.25 17.41 9.29
C PHE A 304 -6.52 18.27 9.14
N GLU A 305 -6.58 19.45 9.72
CA GLU A 305 -7.73 20.36 9.63
C GLU A 305 -9.09 19.68 9.89
N GLY A 306 -9.11 18.73 10.83
CA GLY A 306 -10.30 17.98 11.22
C GLY A 306 -10.66 16.83 10.27
N THR A 307 -9.90 16.56 9.21
CA THR A 307 -10.16 15.46 8.27
C THR A 307 -9.76 14.10 8.83
N SER A 308 -8.94 14.04 9.90
CA SER A 308 -8.62 12.81 10.61
C SER A 308 -9.47 12.64 11.88
N LYS A 309 -9.51 11.42 12.39
CA LYS A 309 -10.15 11.11 13.69
C LYS A 309 -9.10 10.67 14.69
N ALA A 310 -9.12 11.27 15.87
CA ALA A 310 -8.28 10.81 16.97
C ALA A 310 -8.62 9.36 17.34
N GLY A 311 -7.60 8.55 17.61
CA GLY A 311 -7.74 7.13 17.91
C GLY A 311 -6.76 6.62 18.94
N ASN A 312 -7.13 5.53 19.61
CA ASN A 312 -6.31 4.77 20.55
C ASN A 312 -6.47 3.26 20.32
N GLN A 313 -7.05 2.87 19.19
CA GLN A 313 -7.36 1.50 18.81
C GLN A 313 -6.86 1.23 17.39
N ALA A 314 -6.65 -0.05 17.08
CA ALA A 314 -6.29 -0.51 15.72
C ALA A 314 -7.45 -0.46 14.71
N TYR A 315 -8.65 -0.09 15.15
CA TYR A 315 -9.86 -0.06 14.33
C TYR A 315 -10.41 1.37 14.28
N PRO A 316 -10.77 1.89 13.09
CA PRO A 316 -11.41 3.19 12.97
C PRO A 316 -12.87 3.13 13.45
N PRO A 317 -13.50 4.27 13.79
CA PRO A 317 -14.91 4.31 14.23
C PRO A 317 -15.92 3.71 13.25
N THR A 318 -15.57 3.58 11.98
CA THR A 318 -16.38 2.95 10.93
C THR A 318 -16.29 1.43 10.92
N SER A 319 -15.35 0.85 11.67
CA SER A 319 -15.17 -0.61 11.76
C SER A 319 -16.21 -1.21 12.73
N PRO A 320 -16.79 -2.38 12.40
CA PRO A 320 -17.66 -3.12 13.33
C PRO A 320 -16.92 -3.61 14.58
N TRP A 321 -15.59 -3.61 14.56
CA TRP A 321 -14.72 -4.03 15.65
C TRP A 321 -14.28 -2.88 16.56
N PHE A 322 -14.72 -1.64 16.27
CA PHE A 322 -14.41 -0.49 17.09
C PHE A 322 -15.10 -0.58 18.44
N ASN A 323 -14.32 -0.53 19.53
CA ASN A 323 -14.88 -0.55 20.88
C ASN A 323 -15.25 0.87 21.34
N GLN A 324 -16.53 1.20 21.32
CA GLN A 324 -17.03 2.51 21.75
C GLN A 324 -16.85 2.78 23.26
N ASN A 325 -16.63 1.72 24.06
CA ASN A 325 -16.41 1.85 25.52
C ASN A 325 -14.93 2.15 25.85
N LEU A 326 -14.08 2.31 24.86
CA LEU A 326 -12.67 2.69 25.04
C LEU A 326 -12.43 4.06 24.41
N PRO A 327 -12.81 5.16 25.11
CA PRO A 327 -12.64 6.50 24.57
C PRO A 327 -11.15 6.87 24.44
N VAL A 328 -10.86 7.78 23.52
CA VAL A 328 -9.52 8.38 23.41
C VAL A 328 -9.24 9.13 24.70
N PRO A 329 -8.14 8.82 25.43
CA PRO A 329 -7.82 9.55 26.65
C PRO A 329 -7.46 10.99 26.30
N PRO A 330 -7.92 11.98 27.08
CA PRO A 330 -7.50 13.36 26.93
C PRO A 330 -6.00 13.51 27.25
N ARG A 331 -5.40 14.55 26.73
CA ARG A 331 -4.06 14.95 27.14
C ARG A 331 -4.02 15.25 28.65
N ASP A 332 -3.01 14.71 29.34
CA ASP A 332 -2.82 14.91 30.78
C ASP A 332 -1.32 15.11 31.08
N ILE A 333 -0.90 16.37 31.08
CA ILE A 333 0.49 16.75 31.25
C ILE A 333 0.94 16.54 32.71
N ASP A 334 0.08 16.72 33.68
CA ASP A 334 0.43 16.53 35.10
C ASP A 334 0.64 15.03 35.36
N LYS A 335 -0.21 14.17 34.80
CA LYS A 335 -0.03 12.73 34.86
C LYS A 335 1.25 12.29 34.15
N ALA A 336 1.56 12.87 33.00
CA ALA A 336 2.80 12.58 32.26
C ALA A 336 4.04 12.93 33.09
N LYS A 337 4.09 14.13 33.70
CA LYS A 337 5.17 14.55 34.59
C LYS A 337 5.28 13.68 35.84
N GLN A 338 4.16 13.31 36.45
CA GLN A 338 4.14 12.38 37.57
C GLN A 338 4.81 11.06 37.24
N LEU A 339 4.42 10.44 36.10
CA LEU A 339 4.96 9.15 35.64
C LEU A 339 6.46 9.25 35.29
N MET A 340 6.91 10.36 34.71
CA MET A 340 8.33 10.64 34.48
C MET A 340 9.10 10.63 35.79
N LYS A 341 8.62 11.37 36.79
CA LYS A 341 9.24 11.46 38.14
C LYS A 341 9.24 10.10 38.86
N GLU A 342 8.14 9.33 38.81
CA GLU A 342 8.04 7.98 39.34
C GLU A 342 9.03 7.01 38.71
N ALA A 343 9.35 7.22 37.42
CA ALA A 343 10.36 6.47 36.67
C ALA A 343 11.80 6.97 36.94
N GLY A 344 11.97 8.06 37.70
CA GLY A 344 13.29 8.60 38.04
C GLY A 344 13.84 9.63 37.06
N TYR A 345 12.99 10.22 36.21
CA TYR A 345 13.42 11.19 35.21
C TYR A 345 12.72 12.52 35.38
N GLU A 346 13.48 13.63 35.32
CA GLU A 346 12.94 14.98 35.11
C GLU A 346 12.89 15.29 33.61
N THR A 347 13.93 14.87 32.88
CA THR A 347 14.01 14.96 31.41
C THR A 347 14.51 13.65 30.82
N LEU A 348 14.14 13.36 29.59
CA LEU A 348 14.56 12.18 28.87
C LEU A 348 14.79 12.48 27.38
N ASP A 349 16.00 12.21 26.89
CA ASP A 349 16.35 12.34 25.48
C ASP A 349 15.82 11.13 24.69
N VAL A 350 15.11 11.39 23.58
CA VAL A 350 14.47 10.38 22.73
C VAL A 350 14.72 10.70 21.26
N GLU A 351 15.20 9.72 20.49
CA GLU A 351 15.22 9.82 19.03
C GLU A 351 13.92 9.26 18.46
N LEU A 352 13.22 10.08 17.66
CA LEU A 352 12.00 9.71 16.95
C LEU A 352 12.24 9.72 15.45
N GLN A 353 12.18 8.55 14.82
CA GLN A 353 12.31 8.38 13.37
C GLN A 353 10.95 8.48 12.68
N HIS A 354 10.93 9.12 11.51
CA HIS A 354 9.75 9.22 10.64
C HIS A 354 10.14 9.32 9.17
N ALA A 355 9.20 9.04 8.25
CA ALA A 355 9.43 9.26 6.84
C ALA A 355 9.55 10.77 6.53
N ASN A 356 10.39 11.11 5.55
CA ASN A 356 10.77 12.48 5.18
C ASN A 356 9.72 13.21 4.32
N ASN A 357 8.43 12.80 4.36
CA ASN A 357 7.37 13.52 3.68
C ASN A 357 6.79 14.65 4.54
N THR A 358 6.18 15.62 3.87
CA THR A 358 5.68 16.87 4.49
C THR A 358 4.75 16.62 5.67
N THR A 359 3.72 15.78 5.48
CA THR A 359 2.70 15.53 6.52
C THR A 359 3.29 14.85 7.76
N GLN A 360 4.18 13.87 7.59
CA GLN A 360 4.82 13.20 8.72
C GLN A 360 5.76 14.14 9.48
N THR A 361 6.53 14.93 8.76
CA THR A 361 7.42 15.93 9.38
C THR A 361 6.63 16.93 10.23
N GLN A 362 5.58 17.50 9.68
CA GLN A 362 4.71 18.44 10.41
C GLN A 362 4.08 17.80 11.65
N MET A 363 3.53 16.59 11.53
CA MET A 363 2.94 15.88 12.66
C MET A 363 3.97 15.59 13.76
N MET A 364 5.19 15.18 13.41
CA MET A 364 6.22 14.88 14.39
C MET A 364 6.73 16.14 15.10
N GLN A 365 6.77 17.29 14.42
CA GLN A 365 7.10 18.59 15.04
C GLN A 365 6.04 19.00 16.07
N VAL A 366 4.76 18.79 15.77
CA VAL A 366 3.66 19.05 16.73
C VAL A 366 3.80 18.14 17.96
N ILE A 367 4.03 16.84 17.75
CA ILE A 367 4.23 15.89 18.85
C ILE A 367 5.48 16.24 19.67
N GLN A 368 6.60 16.58 19.03
CA GLN A 368 7.82 17.03 19.70
C GLN A 368 7.54 18.18 20.65
N SER A 369 6.81 19.21 20.20
CA SER A 369 6.43 20.35 21.04
C SER A 369 5.54 19.92 22.22
N MET A 370 4.55 19.06 22.00
CA MET A 370 3.63 18.60 23.04
C MET A 370 4.32 17.81 24.14
N VAL A 371 5.22 16.89 23.78
CA VAL A 371 5.88 16.01 24.76
C VAL A 371 7.03 16.71 25.50
N ALA A 372 7.58 17.80 24.95
CA ALA A 372 8.58 18.62 25.59
C ALA A 372 8.07 19.20 26.94
N GLU A 373 6.78 19.53 27.02
CA GLU A 373 6.16 20.01 28.26
C GLU A 373 6.18 18.97 29.39
N ALA A 374 6.27 17.68 29.06
CA ALA A 374 6.38 16.59 30.03
C ALA A 374 7.84 16.23 30.38
N GLY A 375 8.83 16.86 29.74
CA GLY A 375 10.25 16.61 29.94
C GLY A 375 10.90 15.69 28.91
N PHE A 376 10.22 15.35 27.78
CA PHE A 376 10.86 14.61 26.71
C PHE A 376 11.59 15.54 25.74
N ASN A 377 12.89 15.38 25.61
CA ASN A 377 13.73 16.06 24.63
C ASN A 377 13.78 15.21 23.35
N VAL A 378 12.86 15.42 22.41
CA VAL A 378 12.77 14.60 21.20
C VAL A 378 13.66 15.16 20.10
N THR A 379 14.56 14.32 19.57
CA THR A 379 15.30 14.59 18.34
C THR A 379 14.60 13.89 17.17
N LEU A 380 14.14 14.66 16.19
CA LEU A 380 13.48 14.14 15.00
C LEU A 380 14.54 13.66 13.98
N LYS A 381 14.35 12.45 13.44
CA LYS A 381 15.17 11.87 12.39
C LYS A 381 14.30 11.57 11.16
N ALA A 382 14.25 12.51 10.23
CA ALA A 382 13.59 12.31 8.94
C ALA A 382 14.42 11.36 8.08
N THR A 383 13.79 10.30 7.57
CA THR A 383 14.46 9.22 6.83
C THR A 383 13.62 8.88 5.60
N GLU A 384 14.27 8.57 4.49
CA GLU A 384 13.58 8.05 3.30
C GLU A 384 12.80 6.78 3.68
N PHE A 385 11.60 6.61 3.10
CA PHE A 385 10.62 5.66 3.62
C PHE A 385 11.06 4.19 3.56
N ALA A 386 11.70 3.75 2.47
CA ALA A 386 12.19 2.36 2.39
C ALA A 386 13.35 2.11 3.36
N THR A 387 14.19 3.11 3.55
CA THR A 387 15.27 3.10 4.56
C THR A 387 14.70 3.04 5.98
N LEU A 388 13.68 3.86 6.29
CA LEU A 388 12.97 3.82 7.58
C LEU A 388 12.46 2.42 7.90
N LEU A 389 11.82 1.75 6.93
CA LEU A 389 11.31 0.39 7.09
C LEU A 389 12.44 -0.64 7.31
N SER A 390 13.58 -0.44 6.66
CA SER A 390 14.77 -1.28 6.84
C SER A 390 15.34 -1.12 8.25
N GLU A 391 15.48 0.13 8.73
CA GLU A 391 15.90 0.46 10.09
C GLU A 391 14.96 -0.13 11.16
N GLN A 392 13.64 -0.04 10.96
CA GLN A 392 12.64 -0.66 11.84
C GLN A 392 12.81 -2.17 11.90
N THR A 393 13.03 -2.83 10.76
CA THR A 393 13.23 -4.29 10.69
C THR A 393 14.50 -4.70 11.41
N ALA A 394 15.57 -3.95 11.26
CA ALA A 394 16.86 -4.18 11.91
C ALA A 394 16.88 -3.82 13.41
N GLY A 395 15.83 -3.15 13.91
CA GLY A 395 15.79 -2.67 15.30
C GLY A 395 16.64 -1.43 15.57
N ASN A 396 17.01 -0.68 14.53
CA ASN A 396 17.88 0.50 14.62
C ASN A 396 17.09 1.77 14.98
N TYR A 397 16.16 1.71 15.91
CA TYR A 397 15.35 2.82 16.36
C TYR A 397 15.03 2.72 17.85
N GLN A 398 14.74 3.84 18.49
CA GLN A 398 14.14 3.91 19.83
C GLN A 398 12.63 4.06 19.74
N LEU A 399 12.20 5.12 19.07
CA LEU A 399 10.81 5.44 18.75
C LEU A 399 10.71 5.69 17.25
N SER A 400 9.74 5.10 16.58
CA SER A 400 9.55 5.26 15.16
C SER A 400 8.09 5.42 14.83
N ARG A 401 7.81 6.27 13.84
CA ARG A 401 6.45 6.49 13.35
C ARG A 401 6.20 5.63 12.12
N SER A 402 5.06 4.96 12.06
CA SER A 402 4.60 4.24 10.88
C SER A 402 3.08 4.19 10.84
N ASP A 403 2.54 4.00 9.64
CA ASP A 403 1.11 3.83 9.42
C ASP A 403 0.80 2.37 9.12
N TRP A 404 -0.36 1.94 9.57
CA TRP A 404 -0.96 0.70 9.15
C TRP A 404 -2.08 0.98 8.17
N SER A 405 -2.00 0.44 6.96
CA SER A 405 -2.98 0.72 5.90
C SER A 405 -4.32 -0.03 6.07
N GLY A 406 -4.41 -0.89 7.09
CA GLY A 406 -5.60 -1.68 7.39
C GLY A 406 -5.81 -2.89 6.47
N ARG A 407 -6.67 -3.77 6.92
CA ARG A 407 -7.20 -4.94 6.21
C ARG A 407 -8.71 -4.97 6.43
N ILE A 408 -9.44 -5.72 5.58
CA ILE A 408 -10.88 -5.91 5.75
C ILE A 408 -11.21 -6.80 6.93
N ASP A 409 -10.32 -7.73 7.27
CA ASP A 409 -10.48 -8.60 8.43
C ASP A 409 -9.70 -8.05 9.64
N PRO A 410 -10.30 -8.07 10.86
CA PRO A 410 -9.67 -7.55 12.07
C PRO A 410 -8.36 -8.25 12.44
N ASP A 411 -8.23 -9.55 12.19
CA ASP A 411 -7.02 -10.33 12.48
C ASP A 411 -5.81 -9.82 11.69
N GLY A 412 -6.05 -9.28 10.48
CA GLY A 412 -5.00 -8.64 9.66
C GLY A 412 -4.58 -7.25 10.14
N ASN A 413 -5.16 -6.71 11.21
CA ASN A 413 -4.88 -5.37 11.72
C ASN A 413 -4.05 -5.35 13.03
N LEU A 414 -3.63 -6.50 13.53
CA LEU A 414 -2.87 -6.65 14.79
C LEU A 414 -1.51 -7.29 14.56
#